data_50d54d9f20c7cc731f6eb0f90e988464
#
_entry.id   50d54d9f20c7cc731f6eb0f90e988464
#
_cell.length_a   1.000
_cell.length_b   1.000
_cell.length_c   1.000
_cell.angle_alpha   90.00
_cell.angle_beta   90.00
_cell.angle_gamma   90.00
#
_symmetry.space_group_name_H-M   'P 1'
#
loop_
_entity.id
_entity.type
_entity.pdbx_description
1 polymer ?
#
loop_
_entity_poly.entity_id
_entity_poly.type
_entity_poly.pdbx_seq_one_letter_code
_entity_poly.pdbx_strand_id
1 'polypeptide(L)'
;VQAASMMMRALGYFKYQSDYKDGFVIATVRQASKLGLFKDINASNDTPLTRDQVAQLALNTLETAMVDAKDNTLNINTGAAGGNISITGGQVDYVVRTSTEKFATAINDTDKGGNETDGRQGCTVELGEQLYNGDLVKNEDQSDDFGHPAVTWKLKNTEIGTYEDNTDLVETWT
;
A
#
# COMPACT_ATOMS: atom_id res chain seq x y z
N VAL A 1 15.81 2.77 -7.10
CA VAL A 1 14.82 2.30 -8.08
C VAL A 1 14.42 0.85 -7.83
N GLN A 2 15.35 -0.10 -7.65
CA GLN A 2 15.03 -1.53 -7.47
C GLN A 2 14.09 -1.78 -6.28
N ALA A 3 14.37 -1.20 -5.11
CA ALA A 3 13.51 -1.34 -3.94
C ALA A 3 12.08 -0.84 -4.22
N ALA A 4 11.93 0.33 -4.84
CA ALA A 4 10.62 0.85 -5.22
C ALA A 4 9.87 -0.07 -6.19
N SER A 5 10.57 -0.68 -7.16
CA SER A 5 9.97 -1.66 -8.06
C SER A 5 9.45 -2.90 -7.32
N MET A 6 10.18 -3.38 -6.31
CA MET A 6 9.74 -4.50 -5.47
C MET A 6 8.47 -4.12 -4.68
N MET A 7 8.45 -2.93 -4.08
CA MET A 7 7.29 -2.43 -3.34
C MET A 7 6.06 -2.29 -4.24
N MET A 8 6.22 -1.73 -5.44
CA MET A 8 5.09 -1.61 -6.37
C MET A 8 4.57 -2.96 -6.86
N ARG A 9 5.43 -3.96 -7.00
CA ARG A 9 4.97 -5.33 -7.30
C ARG A 9 4.17 -5.93 -6.15
N ALA A 10 4.54 -5.65 -4.90
CA ALA A 10 3.76 -6.04 -3.74
C ALA A 10 2.36 -5.39 -3.74
N LEU A 11 2.26 -4.14 -4.19
CA LEU A 11 0.99 -3.43 -4.36
C LEU A 11 0.13 -3.96 -5.54
N GLY A 12 0.69 -4.78 -6.43
CA GLY A 12 -0.01 -5.34 -7.58
C GLY A 12 0.33 -4.71 -8.93
N TYR A 13 1.20 -3.68 -8.97
CA TYR A 13 1.67 -3.05 -10.20
C TYR A 13 2.76 -3.87 -10.92
N PHE A 14 3.09 -3.48 -12.14
CA PHE A 14 4.18 -4.05 -12.96
C PHE A 14 4.10 -5.56 -13.15
N LYS A 15 2.92 -6.04 -13.42
CA LYS A 15 2.71 -7.46 -13.78
C LYS A 15 3.11 -7.79 -15.20
N TYR A 16 3.14 -6.80 -16.10
CA TYR A 16 3.33 -6.99 -17.53
C TYR A 16 4.53 -6.22 -18.07
N GLN A 17 5.12 -6.75 -19.14
CA GLN A 17 6.24 -6.10 -19.82
C GLN A 17 5.85 -4.73 -20.41
N SER A 18 4.62 -4.55 -20.80
CA SER A 18 4.08 -3.27 -21.30
C SER A 18 4.14 -2.13 -20.29
N ASP A 19 4.19 -2.44 -19.01
CA ASP A 19 4.29 -1.43 -17.94
C ASP A 19 5.62 -0.66 -17.99
N TYR A 20 6.63 -1.25 -18.62
CA TYR A 20 7.98 -0.72 -18.75
C TYR A 20 8.29 -0.12 -20.13
N LYS A 21 7.28 0.26 -20.91
CA LYS A 21 7.48 0.81 -22.26
C LYS A 21 8.41 2.02 -22.33
N ASP A 22 8.47 2.82 -21.28
CA ASP A 22 9.37 3.98 -21.18
C ASP A 22 10.72 3.62 -20.52
N GLY A 23 11.00 2.35 -20.34
CA GLY A 23 12.17 1.82 -19.64
C GLY A 23 11.96 1.66 -18.14
N PHE A 24 12.69 0.71 -17.56
CA PHE A 24 12.54 0.28 -16.16
C PHE A 24 12.65 1.44 -15.15
N VAL A 25 13.67 2.27 -15.30
CA VAL A 25 13.94 3.38 -14.34
C VAL A 25 12.81 4.41 -14.39
N ILE A 26 12.49 4.88 -15.59
CA ILE A 26 11.49 5.96 -15.79
C ILE A 26 10.12 5.51 -15.33
N ALA A 27 9.69 4.31 -15.76
CA ALA A 27 8.39 3.77 -15.39
C ALA A 27 8.27 3.59 -13.86
N THR A 28 9.32 3.03 -13.24
CA THR A 28 9.36 2.81 -11.79
C THR A 28 9.29 4.12 -11.01
N VAL A 29 10.16 5.09 -11.33
CA VAL A 29 10.22 6.36 -10.60
C VAL A 29 8.91 7.14 -10.76
N ARG A 30 8.38 7.22 -11.99
CA ARG A 30 7.13 7.90 -12.26
C ARG A 30 5.97 7.34 -11.43
N GLN A 31 5.80 6.02 -11.45
CA GLN A 31 4.70 5.37 -10.74
C GLN A 31 4.87 5.45 -9.23
N ALA A 32 6.08 5.21 -8.71
CA ALA A 32 6.36 5.33 -7.29
C ALA A 32 6.15 6.75 -6.74
N SER A 33 6.56 7.76 -7.51
CA SER A 33 6.32 9.17 -7.16
C SER A 33 4.83 9.51 -7.17
N LYS A 34 4.07 9.01 -8.15
CA LYS A 34 2.62 9.20 -8.23
C LYS A 34 1.90 8.61 -7.01
N LEU A 35 2.40 7.49 -6.50
CA LEU A 35 1.84 6.81 -5.32
C LEU A 35 2.35 7.38 -3.99
N GLY A 36 3.27 8.33 -4.01
CA GLY A 36 3.84 8.89 -2.79
C GLY A 36 4.84 7.98 -2.07
N LEU A 37 5.34 6.91 -2.72
CA LEU A 37 6.26 5.96 -2.08
C LEU A 37 7.57 6.59 -1.64
N PHE A 38 7.96 7.72 -2.25
CA PHE A 38 9.19 8.45 -1.91
C PHE A 38 8.96 9.60 -0.90
N LYS A 39 7.77 9.69 -0.30
CA LYS A 39 7.50 10.67 0.74
C LYS A 39 8.52 10.52 1.86
N ASP A 40 9.11 11.63 2.28
CA ASP A 40 10.13 11.71 3.33
C ASP A 40 11.43 10.92 3.07
N ILE A 41 11.68 10.56 1.80
CA ILE A 41 12.89 9.88 1.37
C ILE A 41 13.70 10.77 0.45
N ASN A 42 14.88 11.17 0.89
CA ASN A 42 15.84 11.91 0.07
C ASN A 42 16.96 10.98 -0.40
N ALA A 43 16.79 10.40 -1.58
CA ALA A 43 17.76 9.50 -2.18
C ALA A 43 17.78 9.66 -3.71
N SER A 44 18.95 9.51 -4.32
CA SER A 44 19.04 9.46 -5.77
C SER A 44 18.67 8.06 -6.30
N ASN A 45 18.39 7.98 -7.61
CA ASN A 45 17.93 6.72 -8.22
C ASN A 45 18.94 5.57 -8.14
N ASP A 46 20.23 5.88 -8.04
CA ASP A 46 21.32 4.91 -8.10
C ASP A 46 22.02 4.70 -6.75
N THR A 47 21.66 5.47 -5.75
CA THR A 47 22.28 5.37 -4.42
C THR A 47 21.64 4.23 -3.62
N PRO A 48 22.43 3.41 -2.92
CA PRO A 48 21.90 2.46 -1.95
C PRO A 48 21.14 3.20 -0.84
N LEU A 49 19.95 2.67 -0.50
CA LEU A 49 19.14 3.21 0.58
C LEU A 49 19.75 2.87 1.94
N THR A 50 19.67 3.80 2.87
CA THR A 50 19.94 3.53 4.29
C THR A 50 18.84 2.68 4.91
N ARG A 51 19.09 2.11 6.09
CA ARG A 51 18.07 1.33 6.82
C ARG A 51 16.82 2.14 7.12
N ASP A 52 17.00 3.40 7.51
CA ASP A 52 15.93 4.35 7.77
C ASP A 52 15.09 4.62 6.50
N GLN A 53 15.74 4.91 5.39
CA GLN A 53 15.05 5.10 4.10
C GLN A 53 14.30 3.85 3.63
N VAL A 54 14.84 2.65 3.91
CA VAL A 54 14.12 1.39 3.62
C VAL A 54 12.90 1.24 4.51
N ALA A 55 13.01 1.58 5.81
CA ALA A 55 11.88 1.54 6.73
C ALA A 55 10.79 2.53 6.31
N GLN A 56 11.17 3.77 5.95
CA GLN A 56 10.23 4.77 5.45
C GLN A 56 9.56 4.32 4.14
N LEU A 57 10.32 3.76 3.20
CA LEU A 57 9.76 3.23 1.95
C LEU A 57 8.76 2.08 2.21
N ALA A 58 9.08 1.21 3.16
CA ALA A 58 8.19 0.12 3.56
C ALA A 58 6.90 0.66 4.20
N LEU A 59 7.00 1.63 5.11
CA LEU A 59 5.84 2.28 5.73
C LEU A 59 4.93 2.92 4.67
N ASN A 60 5.49 3.78 3.81
CA ASN A 60 4.74 4.40 2.72
C ASN A 60 4.04 3.37 1.83
N THR A 61 4.67 2.21 1.62
CA THR A 61 4.10 1.12 0.83
C THR A 61 2.95 0.42 1.56
N LEU A 62 3.08 0.19 2.85
CA LEU A 62 2.03 -0.42 3.67
C LEU A 62 0.76 0.44 3.72
N GLU A 63 0.92 1.75 3.71
CA GLU A 63 -0.17 2.74 3.69
C GLU A 63 -0.72 3.01 2.28
N THR A 64 -0.20 2.34 1.26
CA THR A 64 -0.63 2.56 -0.13
C THR A 64 -1.65 1.51 -0.55
N ALA A 65 -2.67 1.97 -1.28
CA ALA A 65 -3.70 1.13 -1.85
C ALA A 65 -3.16 0.07 -2.81
N MET A 66 -3.62 -1.15 -2.66
CA MET A 66 -3.36 -2.24 -3.58
C MET A 66 -4.17 -2.10 -4.87
N VAL A 67 -3.69 -2.70 -5.93
CA VAL A 67 -4.38 -2.72 -7.22
C VAL A 67 -4.48 -4.12 -7.80
N ASP A 68 -5.52 -4.33 -8.58
CA ASP A 68 -5.69 -5.49 -9.42
C ASP A 68 -5.53 -5.10 -10.88
N ALA A 69 -4.73 -5.87 -11.61
CA ALA A 69 -4.58 -5.69 -13.04
C ALA A 69 -5.84 -6.23 -13.74
N LYS A 70 -6.49 -5.39 -14.53
CA LYS A 70 -7.55 -5.82 -15.43
C LYS A 70 -6.96 -6.05 -16.82
N ASP A 71 -7.07 -7.27 -17.29
CA ASP A 71 -6.73 -7.60 -18.66
C ASP A 71 -7.82 -7.04 -19.59
N ASN A 72 -7.45 -6.10 -20.43
CA ASN A 72 -8.32 -5.64 -21.51
C ASN A 72 -8.34 -6.70 -22.62
N THR A 73 -9.14 -7.73 -22.43
CA THR A 73 -9.35 -8.77 -23.43
C THR A 73 -10.56 -8.40 -24.29
N LEU A 74 -10.33 -8.10 -25.55
CA LEU A 74 -11.40 -7.95 -26.51
C LEU A 74 -11.85 -9.34 -26.98
N ASN A 75 -13.04 -9.75 -26.58
CA ASN A 75 -13.66 -10.98 -27.06
C ASN A 75 -14.55 -10.66 -28.26
N ILE A 76 -14.13 -11.10 -29.44
CA ILE A 76 -14.92 -10.99 -30.66
C ILE A 76 -15.61 -12.33 -30.88
N ASN A 77 -16.93 -12.33 -30.79
CA ASN A 77 -17.74 -13.49 -31.17
C ASN A 77 -17.96 -13.46 -32.69
N THR A 78 -17.37 -14.41 -33.39
CA THR A 78 -17.44 -14.49 -34.88
C THR A 78 -18.67 -15.25 -35.38
N GLY A 79 -19.63 -15.54 -34.50
CA GLY A 79 -20.86 -16.26 -34.88
C GLY A 79 -20.74 -17.78 -34.81
N ALA A 80 -21.84 -18.48 -35.02
CA ALA A 80 -22.01 -19.91 -34.74
C ALA A 80 -21.06 -20.88 -35.42
N ALA A 81 -20.26 -20.44 -36.37
CA ALA A 81 -19.33 -21.30 -37.13
C ALA A 81 -17.84 -20.99 -36.88
N GLY A 82 -17.52 -19.88 -36.26
CA GLY A 82 -16.13 -19.38 -36.23
C GLY A 82 -15.42 -19.38 -34.86
N GLY A 83 -16.11 -19.67 -33.82
CA GLY A 83 -15.52 -19.60 -32.45
C GLY A 83 -15.30 -18.16 -31.94
N ASN A 84 -14.77 -18.05 -30.77
CA ASN A 84 -14.43 -16.78 -30.14
C ASN A 84 -12.97 -16.44 -30.41
N ILE A 85 -12.71 -15.27 -30.94
CA ILE A 85 -11.38 -14.70 -31.01
C ILE A 85 -11.18 -13.84 -29.79
N SER A 86 -10.22 -14.21 -28.94
CA SER A 86 -9.80 -13.43 -27.79
C SER A 86 -8.51 -12.71 -28.15
N ILE A 87 -8.56 -11.39 -28.22
CA ILE A 87 -7.37 -10.56 -28.43
C ILE A 87 -7.00 -9.97 -27.07
N THR A 88 -5.96 -10.52 -26.46
CA THR A 88 -5.35 -9.94 -25.28
C THR A 88 -4.23 -9.04 -25.78
N GLY A 89 -4.47 -7.76 -25.75
CA GLY A 89 -3.45 -6.84 -26.22
C GLY A 89 -3.76 -5.43 -25.80
N GLY A 90 -2.77 -4.71 -25.39
CA GLY A 90 -2.90 -3.32 -25.10
C GLY A 90 -2.46 -2.94 -23.70
N GLN A 91 -2.92 -1.82 -23.30
CA GLN A 91 -2.61 -1.22 -22.01
C GLN A 91 -3.36 -1.98 -20.93
N VAL A 92 -2.62 -2.41 -19.90
CA VAL A 92 -3.21 -2.98 -18.69
C VAL A 92 -3.73 -1.84 -17.85
N ASP A 93 -4.99 -1.92 -17.47
CA ASP A 93 -5.57 -1.00 -16.51
C ASP A 93 -5.42 -1.57 -15.10
N TYR A 94 -4.86 -0.78 -14.22
CA TYR A 94 -4.78 -1.07 -12.79
C TYR A 94 -5.95 -0.44 -12.08
N VAL A 95 -6.77 -1.26 -11.44
CA VAL A 95 -7.94 -0.82 -10.70
C VAL A 95 -7.64 -0.97 -9.22
N VAL A 96 -7.90 0.07 -8.43
CA VAL A 96 -7.74 0.03 -6.98
C VAL A 96 -8.60 -1.09 -6.40
N ARG A 97 -8.00 -1.92 -5.56
CA ARG A 97 -8.70 -2.98 -4.85
C ARG A 97 -9.59 -2.36 -3.80
N THR A 98 -10.82 -2.82 -3.75
CA THR A 98 -11.80 -2.40 -2.74
C THR A 98 -12.35 -3.60 -1.99
N SER A 99 -12.75 -3.40 -0.75
CA SER A 99 -13.38 -4.42 0.09
C SER A 99 -14.56 -3.84 0.86
N THR A 100 -15.56 -4.65 1.08
CA THR A 100 -16.65 -4.37 2.03
C THR A 100 -16.39 -5.01 3.40
N GLU A 101 -15.33 -5.79 3.52
CA GLU A 101 -14.92 -6.41 4.77
C GLU A 101 -14.18 -5.41 5.65
N LYS A 102 -14.40 -5.49 6.94
CA LYS A 102 -13.69 -4.68 7.92
C LYS A 102 -12.32 -5.30 8.19
N PHE A 103 -11.28 -4.49 8.03
CA PHE A 103 -9.94 -4.85 8.44
C PHE A 103 -9.70 -4.37 9.89
N ALA A 104 -9.11 -5.23 10.69
CA ALA A 104 -8.89 -4.98 12.13
C ALA A 104 -7.46 -4.50 12.44
N THR A 105 -6.74 -4.01 11.44
CA THR A 105 -5.39 -3.48 11.64
C THR A 105 -5.41 -1.98 11.89
N ALA A 106 -4.45 -1.49 12.64
CA ALA A 106 -4.27 -0.08 12.94
C ALA A 106 -3.32 0.66 11.99
N ILE A 107 -2.86 0.02 10.91
CA ILE A 107 -2.06 0.69 9.89
C ILE A 107 -3.00 1.56 9.06
N ASN A 108 -2.75 2.85 9.03
CA ASN A 108 -3.46 3.86 8.26
C ASN A 108 -4.99 3.70 8.28
N ASP A 109 -5.64 4.27 9.26
CA ASP A 109 -7.10 4.31 9.38
C ASP A 109 -7.70 5.57 8.73
N THR A 110 -7.11 6.06 7.65
CA THR A 110 -7.62 7.25 6.94
C THR A 110 -8.74 6.90 5.96
N ASP A 111 -8.77 5.67 5.51
CA ASP A 111 -9.78 5.15 4.59
C ASP A 111 -10.93 4.49 5.33
N LYS A 112 -11.80 5.27 5.88
CA LYS A 112 -12.92 4.80 6.69
C LYS A 112 -14.11 4.25 5.91
N GLY A 113 -13.95 3.96 4.66
CA GLY A 113 -14.98 3.42 3.83
C GLY A 113 -15.26 1.95 4.13
N GLY A 114 -15.85 1.18 3.30
CA GLY A 114 -16.26 -0.24 3.38
C GLY A 114 -15.93 -1.06 4.60
N ASN A 115 -14.92 -0.67 5.35
CA ASN A 115 -14.53 -1.30 6.61
C ASN A 115 -15.47 -0.98 7.77
N GLU A 116 -16.31 0.02 7.63
CA GLU A 116 -17.27 0.41 8.65
C GLU A 116 -18.66 -0.11 8.32
N THR A 117 -19.49 -0.20 9.32
CA THR A 117 -20.88 -0.65 9.21
C THR A 117 -21.83 0.46 8.72
N ASP A 118 -21.31 1.49 8.11
CA ASP A 118 -22.08 2.66 7.67
C ASP A 118 -22.77 2.51 6.30
N GLY A 119 -22.68 1.32 5.71
CA GLY A 119 -23.31 1.01 4.42
C GLY A 119 -22.52 1.47 3.20
N ARG A 120 -21.31 1.98 3.37
CA ARG A 120 -20.46 2.32 2.22
C ARG A 120 -20.03 1.07 1.45
N GLN A 121 -20.01 1.19 0.14
CA GLN A 121 -19.66 0.10 -0.76
C GLN A 121 -18.20 0.19 -1.18
N GLY A 122 -17.39 -0.64 -0.57
CA GLY A 122 -16.01 -0.85 -1.00
C GLY A 122 -15.05 0.28 -0.66
N CYS A 123 -14.29 0.06 0.38
CA CYS A 123 -13.11 0.86 0.67
C CYS A 123 -11.90 0.37 -0.04
N THR A 124 -10.99 1.27 -0.23
CA THR A 124 -9.63 0.98 -0.65
C THR A 124 -8.95 0.01 0.30
N VAL A 125 -8.34 -1.03 -0.25
CA VAL A 125 -7.56 -2.00 0.53
C VAL A 125 -6.10 -1.61 0.47
N GLU A 126 -5.53 -1.26 1.59
CA GLU A 126 -4.10 -0.96 1.72
C GLU A 126 -3.28 -2.24 1.94
N LEU A 127 -2.02 -2.20 1.52
CA LEU A 127 -1.15 -3.37 1.65
C LEU A 127 -0.99 -3.80 3.12
N GLY A 128 -0.87 -2.84 4.02
CA GLY A 128 -0.75 -3.11 5.46
C GLY A 128 -1.98 -3.79 6.03
N GLU A 129 -3.16 -3.36 5.66
CA GLU A 129 -4.43 -3.98 6.05
C GLU A 129 -4.52 -5.42 5.52
N GLN A 130 -4.14 -5.65 4.27
CA GLN A 130 -4.15 -6.99 3.68
C GLN A 130 -3.17 -7.94 4.37
N LEU A 131 -1.98 -7.46 4.76
CA LEU A 131 -0.93 -8.29 5.34
C LEU A 131 -1.14 -8.56 6.83
N TYR A 132 -1.68 -7.60 7.56
CA TYR A 132 -1.71 -7.62 9.03
C TYR A 132 -3.13 -7.62 9.61
N ASN A 133 -4.13 -7.90 8.80
CA ASN A 133 -5.53 -7.88 9.21
C ASN A 133 -5.78 -8.61 10.56
N GLY A 134 -5.99 -7.84 11.62
CA GLY A 134 -6.16 -8.34 12.97
C GLY A 134 -4.88 -8.84 13.68
N ASP A 135 -3.78 -9.01 12.96
CA ASP A 135 -2.51 -9.45 13.53
C ASP A 135 -1.73 -8.31 14.17
N LEU A 136 -1.80 -7.10 13.61
CA LEU A 136 -1.15 -5.92 14.15
C LEU A 136 -2.18 -5.04 14.85
N VAL A 137 -1.99 -4.84 16.13
CA VAL A 137 -2.91 -4.07 16.99
C VAL A 137 -2.16 -2.92 17.65
N LYS A 138 -2.76 -1.75 17.60
CA LYS A 138 -2.33 -0.55 18.29
C LYS A 138 -3.19 -0.39 19.55
N ASN A 139 -2.58 -0.40 20.72
CA ASN A 139 -3.24 -0.05 21.97
C ASN A 139 -2.89 1.39 22.32
N GLU A 140 -3.86 2.25 22.24
CA GLU A 140 -3.79 3.65 22.68
C GLU A 140 -3.98 3.75 24.19
N ASP A 141 -3.91 4.94 24.73
CA ASP A 141 -4.09 5.24 26.15
C ASP A 141 -3.11 4.50 27.08
N GLN A 142 -1.90 4.24 26.60
CA GLN A 142 -0.83 3.69 27.43
C GLN A 142 0.06 4.81 27.94
N SER A 143 0.95 4.48 28.87
CA SER A 143 2.01 5.38 29.32
C SER A 143 3.35 4.68 29.25
N ASP A 144 4.40 5.44 28.99
CA ASP A 144 5.77 4.96 29.11
C ASP A 144 6.20 4.82 30.60
N ASP A 145 7.43 4.38 30.85
CA ASP A 145 8.00 4.21 32.19
C ASP A 145 8.10 5.55 32.95
N PHE A 146 7.98 6.67 32.28
CA PHE A 146 8.04 8.02 32.85
C PHE A 146 6.66 8.66 33.03
N GLY A 147 5.60 7.97 32.55
CA GLY A 147 4.22 8.45 32.63
C GLY A 147 3.81 9.38 31.47
N HIS A 148 4.58 9.42 30.37
CA HIS A 148 4.19 10.15 29.18
C HIS A 148 3.17 9.33 28.38
N PRO A 149 2.27 9.98 27.62
CA PRO A 149 1.36 9.30 26.72
C PRO A 149 2.14 8.40 25.74
N ALA A 150 1.71 7.17 25.61
CA ALA A 150 2.38 6.19 24.81
C ALA A 150 1.40 5.24 24.10
N VAL A 151 1.89 4.59 23.07
CA VAL A 151 1.17 3.60 22.29
C VAL A 151 1.93 2.29 22.31
N THR A 152 1.25 1.21 22.67
CA THR A 152 1.81 -0.13 22.66
C THR A 152 1.34 -0.89 21.42
N TRP A 153 2.30 -1.36 20.63
CA TRP A 153 2.03 -2.18 19.47
C TRP A 153 2.20 -3.67 19.78
N LYS A 154 1.26 -4.48 19.29
CA LYS A 154 1.30 -5.94 19.39
C LYS A 154 1.17 -6.56 18.01
N LEU A 155 1.98 -7.57 17.74
CA LEU A 155 1.87 -8.41 16.56
C LEU A 155 1.55 -9.86 17.01
N LYS A 156 0.41 -10.38 16.56
CA LYS A 156 -0.06 -11.74 16.94
C LYS A 156 -0.05 -11.96 18.47
N ASN A 157 -0.58 -11.00 19.20
CA ASN A 157 -0.60 -10.96 20.66
C ASN A 157 0.77 -10.82 21.35
N THR A 158 1.85 -10.72 20.61
CA THR A 158 3.19 -10.45 21.16
C THR A 158 3.45 -8.97 21.11
N GLU A 159 3.81 -8.39 22.27
CA GLU A 159 4.19 -6.98 22.32
C GLU A 159 5.48 -6.75 21.53
N ILE A 160 5.44 -5.77 20.62
CA ILE A 160 6.59 -5.32 19.84
C ILE A 160 7.35 -4.25 20.62
N GLY A 161 6.61 -3.34 21.23
CA GLY A 161 7.16 -2.25 22.00
C GLY A 161 6.13 -1.17 22.30
N THR A 162 6.50 -0.31 23.24
CA THR A 162 5.76 0.89 23.62
C THR A 162 6.53 2.10 23.12
N TYR A 163 5.84 2.99 22.43
CA TYR A 163 6.42 4.16 21.77
C TYR A 163 5.67 5.41 22.22
N GLU A 164 6.39 6.50 22.32
CA GLU A 164 5.80 7.80 22.66
C GLU A 164 4.69 8.18 21.67
N ASP A 165 3.56 8.62 22.20
CA ASP A 165 2.48 9.15 21.39
C ASP A 165 2.64 10.67 21.27
N ASN A 166 3.02 11.10 20.08
CA ASN A 166 3.25 12.50 19.77
C ASN A 166 2.01 13.19 19.16
N THR A 167 0.87 12.53 19.08
CA THR A 167 -0.32 13.07 18.41
C THR A 167 -0.92 14.26 19.16
N ASP A 168 -0.72 14.33 20.47
CA ASP A 168 -1.24 15.38 21.33
C ASP A 168 -0.20 16.46 21.70
N LEU A 169 0.99 16.43 21.10
CA LEU A 169 2.00 17.46 21.32
C LEU A 169 1.55 18.81 20.76
N VAL A 170 1.31 19.77 21.67
CA VAL A 170 0.91 21.14 21.31
C VAL A 170 2.10 21.96 20.82
N GLU A 171 3.30 21.68 21.30
CA GLU A 171 4.55 22.36 20.92
C GLU A 171 5.77 21.45 21.10
N THR A 172 6.66 21.45 20.11
CA THR A 172 8.03 20.93 20.25
C THR A 172 8.98 22.09 20.44
N TRP A 173 9.70 22.11 21.56
CA TRP A 173 10.79 23.07 21.80
C TRP A 173 12.07 22.51 21.15
N THR A 174 12.62 23.23 20.20
CA THR A 174 13.94 22.94 19.59
C THR A 174 15.01 23.85 20.16
#